data_2cf638ab15682822a8ca773840f202b7
#
_entry.id   2cf638ab15682822a8ca773840f202b7
#
_cell.length_a   1.000
_cell.length_b   1.000
_cell.length_c   1.000
_cell.angle_alpha   90.00
_cell.angle_beta   90.00
_cell.angle_gamma   90.00
#
_symmetry.space_group_name_H-M   'P 1'
#
loop_
_entity.id
_entity.type
_entity.pdbx_description
1 polymer ?
#
loop_
_entity_poly.entity_id
_entity_poly.type
_entity_poly.pdbx_seq_one_letter_code
_entity_poly.pdbx_strand_id
1 'polypeptide(L)'
;MTLLHVAHALGFDQFKTFAISYLENEWSDKLANFSREPMQYATDTIRLAQRLNINSVLKRAIYELLRADGFGQKMGFFGATDSSLNTSELLQLVHAREQLVICWMRQAVLPPDASVCHGPRDNQAYKRCAAFTGKAQTIYNVLVHDTNIFKQYRFDPIAGFKVLCDAPWVADEVWSSTYPKTFPTVEKDYLCSACGRKWRGAWRSERKKLWDNLDIWFSGFRPRGLRG
;
A
#
# COMPACT_ATOMS: atom_id res chain seq x y z
N MET A 1 16.70 -16.00 9.16
CA MET A 1 16.81 -16.78 7.91
C MET A 1 17.61 -18.09 8.09
N THR A 2 18.80 -18.05 8.67
CA THR A 2 19.69 -19.21 8.87
C THR A 2 19.05 -20.36 9.67
N LEU A 3 18.32 -20.04 10.75
CA LEU A 3 17.66 -21.04 11.61
C LEU A 3 16.64 -21.92 10.87
N LEU A 4 15.84 -21.33 9.98
CA LEU A 4 14.83 -22.07 9.23
C LEU A 4 15.46 -23.01 8.20
N HIS A 5 16.54 -22.58 7.56
CA HIS A 5 17.32 -23.45 6.64
C HIS A 5 17.92 -24.65 7.37
N VAL A 6 18.52 -24.42 8.54
CA VAL A 6 19.12 -25.48 9.35
C VAL A 6 18.07 -26.44 9.87
N ALA A 7 16.95 -25.93 10.40
CA ALA A 7 15.84 -26.76 10.88
C ALA A 7 15.24 -27.63 9.77
N HIS A 8 15.09 -27.08 8.56
CA HIS A 8 14.62 -27.84 7.41
C HIS A 8 15.61 -28.94 6.99
N ALA A 9 16.90 -28.62 6.91
CA ALA A 9 17.94 -29.55 6.51
C ALA A 9 18.15 -30.69 7.51
N LEU A 10 17.95 -30.42 8.81
CA LEU A 10 18.13 -31.41 9.88
C LEU A 10 16.84 -32.13 10.29
N GLY A 11 15.70 -31.83 9.65
CA GLY A 11 14.41 -32.48 9.94
C GLY A 11 13.82 -32.11 11.31
N PHE A 12 14.18 -30.97 11.88
CA PHE A 12 13.61 -30.51 13.16
C PHE A 12 12.24 -29.85 12.97
N ASP A 13 11.20 -30.68 12.84
CA ASP A 13 9.83 -30.24 12.47
C ASP A 13 9.23 -29.21 13.43
N GLN A 14 9.48 -29.32 14.74
CA GLN A 14 9.00 -28.34 15.71
C GLN A 14 9.62 -26.96 15.50
N PHE A 15 10.91 -26.90 15.28
CA PHE A 15 11.62 -25.64 14.98
C PHE A 15 11.21 -25.08 13.63
N LYS A 16 11.00 -25.94 12.64
CA LYS A 16 10.49 -25.55 11.32
C LYS A 16 9.10 -24.91 11.45
N THR A 17 8.18 -25.54 12.16
CA THR A 17 6.81 -25.02 12.39
C THR A 17 6.84 -23.68 13.11
N PHE A 18 7.64 -23.58 14.19
CA PHE A 18 7.80 -22.34 14.92
C PHE A 18 8.35 -21.22 14.02
N ALA A 19 9.41 -21.50 13.25
CA ALA A 19 10.03 -20.50 12.40
C ALA A 19 9.11 -20.06 11.24
N ILE A 20 8.30 -20.98 10.71
CA ILE A 20 7.27 -20.63 9.71
C ILE A 20 6.22 -19.71 10.32
N SER A 21 5.66 -20.05 11.49
CA SER A 21 4.66 -19.22 12.18
C SER A 21 5.22 -17.83 12.51
N TYR A 22 6.47 -17.73 12.92
CA TYR A 22 7.12 -16.45 13.15
C TYR A 22 7.23 -15.64 11.85
N LEU A 23 7.66 -16.27 10.75
CA LEU A 23 7.78 -15.63 9.45
C LEU A 23 6.42 -15.14 8.92
N GLU A 24 5.35 -15.93 9.07
CA GLU A 24 3.98 -15.59 8.69
C GLU A 24 3.43 -14.42 9.51
N ASN A 25 3.79 -14.32 10.77
CA ASN A 25 3.39 -13.19 11.61
C ASN A 25 4.10 -11.91 11.19
N GLU A 26 5.42 -11.94 10.98
CA GLU A 26 6.22 -10.80 10.53
C GLU A 26 5.81 -10.33 9.13
N TRP A 27 5.68 -11.27 8.20
CA TRP A 27 5.34 -10.99 6.79
C TRP A 27 3.85 -11.19 6.51
N SER A 28 3.02 -10.83 7.48
CA SER A 28 1.56 -10.99 7.37
C SER A 28 1.02 -10.31 6.12
N ASP A 29 0.22 -11.04 5.36
CA ASP A 29 -0.51 -10.53 4.18
C ASP A 29 -1.76 -9.73 4.54
N LYS A 30 -2.08 -9.62 5.84
CA LYS A 30 -3.24 -8.86 6.32
C LYS A 30 -2.96 -7.36 6.19
N LEU A 31 -3.83 -6.67 5.45
CA LEU A 31 -3.72 -5.22 5.22
C LEU A 31 -3.73 -4.39 6.52
N ALA A 32 -4.33 -4.92 7.60
CA ALA A 32 -4.33 -4.30 8.92
C ALA A 32 -2.92 -4.23 9.54
N ASN A 33 -2.07 -5.22 9.24
CA ASN A 33 -0.70 -5.32 9.77
C ASN A 33 0.32 -4.60 8.86
N PHE A 34 -0.17 -3.84 7.87
CA PHE A 34 0.70 -3.15 6.95
C PHE A 34 1.41 -1.98 7.62
N SER A 35 2.74 -2.05 7.74
CA SER A 35 3.59 -0.97 8.22
C SER A 35 3.92 0.01 7.11
N ARG A 36 4.03 1.30 7.47
CA ARG A 36 4.58 2.33 6.58
C ARG A 36 6.07 2.15 6.37
N GLU A 37 6.78 1.69 7.40
CA GLU A 37 8.22 1.44 7.32
C GLU A 37 8.48 0.25 6.38
N PRO A 38 9.38 0.40 5.39
CA PRO A 38 9.77 -0.70 4.51
C PRO A 38 10.42 -1.84 5.30
N MET A 39 10.04 -3.05 4.98
CA MET A 39 10.67 -4.24 5.57
C MET A 39 11.96 -4.58 4.81
N GLN A 40 13.01 -4.90 5.57
CA GLN A 40 14.27 -5.36 5.00
C GLN A 40 14.18 -6.85 4.60
N TYR A 41 15.10 -7.31 3.76
CA TYR A 41 15.24 -8.72 3.36
C TYR A 41 14.06 -9.30 2.54
N ALA A 42 13.34 -8.44 1.81
CA ALA A 42 12.21 -8.89 0.99
C ALA A 42 12.61 -9.97 -0.03
N THR A 43 13.75 -9.80 -0.73
CA THR A 43 14.25 -10.76 -1.71
C THR A 43 14.57 -12.11 -1.06
N ASP A 44 15.24 -12.11 0.08
CA ASP A 44 15.59 -13.34 0.80
C ASP A 44 14.33 -14.06 1.30
N THR A 45 13.33 -13.28 1.74
CA THR A 45 12.04 -13.82 2.16
C THR A 45 11.30 -14.47 0.99
N ILE A 46 11.28 -13.85 -0.20
CA ILE A 46 10.70 -14.45 -1.42
C ILE A 46 11.37 -15.79 -1.72
N ARG A 47 12.70 -15.84 -1.70
CA ARG A 47 13.46 -17.08 -1.98
C ARG A 47 13.18 -18.18 -0.98
N LEU A 48 13.19 -17.82 0.30
CA LEU A 48 12.89 -18.77 1.36
C LEU A 48 11.48 -19.31 1.23
N ALA A 49 10.51 -18.43 0.99
CA ALA A 49 9.12 -18.79 0.82
C ALA A 49 8.89 -19.72 -0.39
N GLN A 50 9.53 -19.44 -1.52
CA GLN A 50 9.49 -20.30 -2.70
C GLN A 50 10.10 -21.68 -2.43
N ARG A 51 11.28 -21.75 -1.78
CA ARG A 51 11.96 -23.00 -1.45
C ARG A 51 11.17 -23.87 -0.48
N LEU A 52 10.53 -23.27 0.51
CA LEU A 52 9.79 -23.97 1.55
C LEU A 52 8.28 -24.05 1.28
N ASN A 53 7.83 -23.54 0.13
CA ASN A 53 6.42 -23.50 -0.27
C ASN A 53 5.51 -22.75 0.73
N ILE A 54 5.99 -21.61 1.26
CA ILE A 54 5.26 -20.77 2.21
C ILE A 54 4.59 -19.63 1.45
N ASN A 55 3.42 -19.88 0.87
CA ASN A 55 2.74 -18.90 0.01
C ASN A 55 2.17 -17.68 0.76
N SER A 56 1.88 -17.83 2.05
CA SER A 56 1.26 -16.81 2.90
C SER A 56 2.09 -15.53 3.05
N VAL A 57 3.42 -15.61 2.91
CA VAL A 57 4.32 -14.45 3.05
C VAL A 57 4.69 -13.81 1.72
N LEU A 58 4.47 -14.50 0.60
CA LEU A 58 4.95 -14.05 -0.73
C LEU A 58 4.35 -12.70 -1.13
N LYS A 59 3.06 -12.52 -0.97
CA LYS A 59 2.36 -11.28 -1.34
C LYS A 59 2.99 -10.06 -0.66
N ARG A 60 3.20 -10.13 0.65
CA ARG A 60 3.81 -9.07 1.42
C ARG A 60 5.26 -8.84 0.99
N ALA A 61 6.05 -9.89 0.88
CA ALA A 61 7.47 -9.79 0.52
C ALA A 61 7.67 -9.20 -0.88
N ILE A 62 6.87 -9.61 -1.87
CA ILE A 62 6.91 -9.05 -3.21
C ILE A 62 6.50 -7.57 -3.20
N TYR A 63 5.45 -7.21 -2.47
CA TYR A 63 5.05 -5.81 -2.36
C TYR A 63 6.14 -4.93 -1.73
N GLU A 64 6.80 -5.41 -0.67
CA GLU A 64 7.92 -4.70 -0.03
C GLU A 64 9.08 -4.48 -1.01
N LEU A 65 9.36 -5.47 -1.86
CA LEU A 65 10.37 -5.33 -2.91
C LEU A 65 9.97 -4.27 -3.94
N LEU A 66 8.69 -4.25 -4.36
CA LEU A 66 8.18 -3.30 -5.36
C LEU A 66 8.19 -1.84 -4.87
N ARG A 67 7.88 -1.61 -3.59
CA ARG A 67 7.85 -0.26 -3.03
C ARG A 67 9.21 0.27 -2.62
N ALA A 68 10.24 -0.57 -2.61
CA ALA A 68 11.58 -0.17 -2.22
C ALA A 68 12.14 0.94 -3.11
N ASP A 69 12.77 1.94 -2.50
CA ASP A 69 13.53 2.95 -3.21
C ASP A 69 14.75 2.30 -3.90
N GLY A 70 14.98 2.67 -5.15
CA GLY A 70 16.06 2.08 -5.94
C GLY A 70 15.76 0.69 -6.51
N PHE A 71 14.48 0.30 -6.59
CA PHE A 71 14.09 -0.91 -7.33
C PHE A 71 14.71 -0.91 -8.74
N GLY A 72 15.45 -1.96 -9.07
CA GLY A 72 16.15 -2.09 -10.34
C GLY A 72 17.43 -1.25 -10.51
N GLN A 73 17.77 -0.35 -9.57
CA GLN A 73 18.96 0.51 -9.70
C GLN A 73 20.22 -0.09 -9.09
N LYS A 74 20.10 -0.99 -8.13
CA LYS A 74 21.24 -1.66 -7.49
C LYS A 74 21.22 -3.14 -7.83
N MET A 75 22.21 -3.61 -8.57
CA MET A 75 22.47 -5.05 -8.75
C MET A 75 22.60 -5.79 -7.40
N GLY A 76 22.91 -5.09 -6.30
CA GLY A 76 22.94 -5.64 -4.95
C GLY A 76 21.57 -6.05 -4.38
N PHE A 77 20.45 -5.54 -4.91
CA PHE A 77 19.12 -6.05 -4.59
C PHE A 77 18.85 -7.42 -5.22
N PHE A 78 19.51 -7.67 -6.34
CA PHE A 78 19.44 -8.92 -7.07
C PHE A 78 20.70 -9.78 -6.86
N GLY A 79 21.48 -9.46 -5.85
CA GLY A 79 22.68 -10.13 -5.32
C GLY A 79 23.46 -11.01 -6.30
N ALA A 80 24.77 -10.81 -6.37
CA ALA A 80 25.70 -11.65 -7.11
C ALA A 80 25.85 -13.09 -6.56
N THR A 81 24.94 -13.54 -5.71
CA THR A 81 24.88 -14.89 -5.15
C THR A 81 23.73 -15.67 -5.80
N ASP A 82 23.71 -16.97 -5.71
CA ASP A 82 22.74 -17.98 -6.23
C ASP A 82 21.23 -17.65 -6.05
N SER A 83 20.93 -16.49 -5.55
CA SER A 83 19.61 -15.97 -5.18
C SER A 83 19.00 -14.96 -6.16
N SER A 84 19.49 -14.87 -7.39
CA SER A 84 18.91 -13.95 -8.38
C SER A 84 17.50 -14.38 -8.83
N LEU A 85 16.57 -13.44 -8.96
CA LEU A 85 15.27 -13.66 -9.60
C LEU A 85 15.49 -13.99 -11.08
N ASN A 86 14.71 -14.90 -11.64
CA ASN A 86 14.82 -15.18 -13.05
C ASN A 86 14.21 -14.06 -13.91
N THR A 87 14.52 -14.02 -15.19
CA THR A 87 14.06 -12.96 -16.11
C THR A 87 12.53 -12.83 -16.13
N SER A 88 11.79 -13.93 -16.06
CA SER A 88 10.33 -13.92 -16.06
C SER A 88 9.79 -13.28 -14.77
N GLU A 89 10.37 -13.60 -13.63
CA GLU A 89 10.03 -12.98 -12.34
C GLU A 89 10.31 -11.46 -12.34
N LEU A 90 11.45 -11.06 -12.91
CA LEU A 90 11.82 -9.65 -13.05
C LEU A 90 10.82 -8.89 -13.92
N LEU A 91 10.43 -9.44 -15.06
CA LEU A 91 9.44 -8.82 -15.95
C LEU A 91 8.07 -8.69 -15.25
N GLN A 92 7.66 -9.70 -14.49
CA GLN A 92 6.43 -9.62 -13.68
C GLN A 92 6.50 -8.53 -12.61
N LEU A 93 7.64 -8.38 -11.95
CA LEU A 93 7.84 -7.32 -10.96
C LEU A 93 7.76 -5.92 -11.61
N VAL A 94 8.43 -5.73 -12.75
CA VAL A 94 8.36 -4.46 -13.49
C VAL A 94 6.92 -4.15 -13.86
N HIS A 95 6.19 -5.11 -14.46
CA HIS A 95 4.80 -4.93 -14.82
C HIS A 95 3.91 -4.63 -13.61
N ALA A 96 4.05 -5.36 -12.52
CA ALA A 96 3.31 -5.12 -11.28
C ALA A 96 3.58 -3.71 -10.72
N ARG A 97 4.83 -3.25 -10.76
CA ARG A 97 5.19 -1.89 -10.33
C ARG A 97 4.54 -0.83 -11.21
N GLU A 98 4.50 -1.02 -12.51
CA GLU A 98 3.78 -0.13 -13.43
C GLU A 98 2.29 -0.07 -13.11
N GLN A 99 1.66 -1.23 -12.85
CA GLN A 99 0.26 -1.28 -12.46
C GLN A 99 -0.02 -0.55 -11.13
N LEU A 100 0.88 -0.67 -10.15
CA LEU A 100 0.79 0.09 -8.90
C LEU A 100 0.79 1.60 -9.17
N VAL A 101 1.73 2.07 -9.99
CA VAL A 101 1.81 3.49 -10.37
C VAL A 101 0.55 3.95 -11.11
N ILE A 102 0.08 3.19 -12.09
CA ILE A 102 -1.13 3.52 -12.86
C ILE A 102 -2.36 3.62 -11.93
N CYS A 103 -2.55 2.63 -11.05
CA CYS A 103 -3.66 2.63 -10.10
C CYS A 103 -3.60 3.84 -9.15
N TRP A 104 -2.41 4.20 -8.69
CA TRP A 104 -2.21 5.35 -7.81
C TRP A 104 -2.44 6.67 -8.54
N MET A 105 -1.86 6.84 -9.73
CA MET A 105 -1.98 8.08 -10.52
C MET A 105 -3.41 8.36 -10.99
N ARG A 106 -4.24 7.33 -11.19
CA ARG A 106 -5.67 7.53 -11.46
C ARG A 106 -6.38 8.27 -10.34
N GLN A 107 -5.96 8.07 -9.10
CA GLN A 107 -6.52 8.79 -7.95
C GLN A 107 -6.04 10.25 -7.88
N ALA A 108 -4.89 10.58 -8.50
CA ALA A 108 -4.38 11.94 -8.53
C ALA A 108 -5.27 12.91 -9.31
N VAL A 109 -6.00 12.40 -10.29
CA VAL A 109 -6.75 13.23 -11.25
C VAL A 109 -8.11 13.64 -10.67
N LEU A 110 -8.79 12.76 -9.97
CA LEU A 110 -10.16 13.01 -9.50
C LEU A 110 -10.36 12.57 -8.04
N PRO A 111 -10.92 13.45 -7.20
CA PRO A 111 -11.36 13.04 -5.86
C PRO A 111 -12.53 12.05 -5.96
N PRO A 112 -12.73 11.20 -4.96
CA PRO A 112 -13.88 10.33 -4.93
C PRO A 112 -15.17 11.15 -4.91
N ASP A 113 -15.99 11.07 -5.96
CA ASP A 113 -17.33 11.63 -6.06
C ASP A 113 -17.49 13.02 -5.37
N ALA A 114 -16.89 14.03 -6.01
CA ALA A 114 -16.87 15.42 -5.50
C ALA A 114 -18.09 16.25 -5.89
N SER A 115 -19.04 15.68 -6.64
CA SER A 115 -20.10 16.44 -7.33
C SER A 115 -21.28 16.76 -6.44
N VAL A 116 -21.52 16.03 -5.36
CA VAL A 116 -22.72 16.18 -4.52
C VAL A 116 -22.38 16.08 -3.04
N CYS A 117 -22.88 17.01 -2.24
CA CYS A 117 -22.77 16.92 -0.79
C CYS A 117 -23.73 15.86 -0.23
N HIS A 118 -23.21 14.99 0.65
CA HIS A 118 -23.96 13.91 1.29
C HIS A 118 -24.42 14.22 2.72
N GLY A 119 -24.21 15.46 3.18
CA GLY A 119 -24.67 15.90 4.50
C GLY A 119 -26.18 16.18 4.54
N PRO A 120 -26.79 16.26 5.74
CA PRO A 120 -28.17 16.70 5.91
C PRO A 120 -28.33 18.13 5.38
N ARG A 121 -29.36 18.36 4.56
CA ARG A 121 -29.58 19.65 3.85
C ARG A 121 -29.92 20.83 4.77
N ASP A 122 -30.44 20.55 5.94
CA ASP A 122 -30.82 21.51 6.98
C ASP A 122 -29.65 21.94 7.87
N ASN A 123 -28.53 21.27 7.78
CA ASN A 123 -27.36 21.55 8.59
C ASN A 123 -26.50 22.69 8.00
N GLN A 124 -26.07 23.61 8.86
CA GLN A 124 -25.17 24.69 8.45
C GLN A 124 -23.84 24.17 7.88
N ALA A 125 -23.36 23.03 8.38
CA ALA A 125 -22.17 22.35 7.84
C ALA A 125 -22.36 21.87 6.39
N TYR A 126 -23.59 21.50 5.98
CA TYR A 126 -23.93 21.21 4.61
C TYR A 126 -23.70 22.42 3.68
N LYS A 127 -24.23 23.58 4.08
CA LYS A 127 -24.14 24.83 3.30
C LYS A 127 -22.71 25.33 3.13
N ARG A 128 -21.82 24.97 4.04
CA ARG A 128 -20.37 25.29 4.00
C ARG A 128 -19.50 24.19 3.42
N CYS A 129 -20.11 23.06 3.11
CA CYS A 129 -19.35 21.93 2.59
C CYS A 129 -18.77 22.25 1.21
N ALA A 130 -17.51 21.97 1.00
CA ALA A 130 -16.82 22.18 -0.26
C ALA A 130 -17.46 21.41 -1.44
N ALA A 131 -18.06 20.25 -1.19
CA ALA A 131 -18.80 19.50 -2.21
C ALA A 131 -20.08 20.22 -2.63
N PHE A 132 -20.79 20.89 -1.70
CA PHE A 132 -21.97 21.69 -2.01
C PHE A 132 -21.61 22.97 -2.76
N THR A 133 -20.50 23.61 -2.40
CA THR A 133 -20.04 24.87 -3.02
C THR A 133 -19.28 24.68 -4.33
N GLY A 134 -19.10 23.46 -4.79
CA GLY A 134 -18.32 23.14 -5.99
C GLY A 134 -16.79 23.24 -5.81
N LYS A 135 -16.30 23.45 -4.58
CA LYS A 135 -14.88 23.63 -4.28
C LYS A 135 -14.14 22.35 -3.90
N ALA A 136 -14.81 21.19 -3.92
CA ALA A 136 -14.21 19.93 -3.50
C ALA A 136 -12.96 19.56 -4.32
N GLN A 137 -12.98 19.84 -5.63
CA GLN A 137 -11.81 19.64 -6.49
C GLN A 137 -10.65 20.56 -6.11
N THR A 138 -10.92 21.81 -5.78
CA THR A 138 -9.89 22.77 -5.36
C THR A 138 -9.21 22.31 -4.08
N ILE A 139 -9.98 21.90 -3.06
CA ILE A 139 -9.44 21.36 -1.82
C ILE A 139 -8.60 20.11 -2.09
N TYR A 140 -9.12 19.23 -2.93
CA TYR A 140 -8.38 18.03 -3.30
C TYR A 140 -7.04 18.38 -3.96
N ASN A 141 -7.05 19.28 -4.92
CA ASN A 141 -5.82 19.71 -5.61
C ASN A 141 -4.81 20.31 -4.64
N VAL A 142 -5.23 21.22 -3.77
CA VAL A 142 -4.35 21.82 -2.75
C VAL A 142 -3.76 20.74 -1.84
N LEU A 143 -4.61 19.88 -1.25
CA LEU A 143 -4.15 18.84 -0.33
C LEU A 143 -3.23 17.81 -0.99
N VAL A 144 -3.47 17.50 -2.24
CA VAL A 144 -2.80 16.42 -2.95
C VAL A 144 -1.55 16.91 -3.69
N HIS A 145 -1.64 18.06 -4.36
CA HIS A 145 -0.53 18.58 -5.17
C HIS A 145 0.47 19.35 -4.32
N ASP A 146 0.00 20.21 -3.42
CA ASP A 146 0.89 21.02 -2.60
C ASP A 146 1.68 20.18 -1.57
N THR A 147 1.12 19.04 -1.15
CA THR A 147 1.80 18.13 -0.22
C THR A 147 2.69 17.08 -0.90
N ASN A 148 2.72 17.03 -2.21
CA ASN A 148 3.46 16.02 -2.98
C ASN A 148 3.09 14.54 -2.64
N ILE A 149 1.93 14.27 -2.04
CA ILE A 149 1.51 12.92 -1.65
C ILE A 149 1.62 11.94 -2.83
N PHE A 150 1.16 12.34 -4.04
CA PHE A 150 1.21 11.45 -5.20
C PHE A 150 2.63 11.12 -5.63
N LYS A 151 3.53 12.07 -5.57
CA LYS A 151 4.94 11.85 -5.87
C LYS A 151 5.61 10.98 -4.80
N GLN A 152 5.34 11.26 -3.54
CA GLN A 152 5.93 10.56 -2.40
C GLN A 152 5.53 9.08 -2.36
N TYR A 153 4.26 8.77 -2.63
CA TYR A 153 3.73 7.42 -2.56
C TYR A 153 3.53 6.74 -3.93
N ARG A 154 4.19 7.23 -4.97
CA ARG A 154 4.04 6.69 -6.34
C ARG A 154 4.31 5.18 -6.46
N PHE A 155 5.20 4.67 -5.62
CA PHE A 155 5.56 3.25 -5.57
C PHE A 155 5.00 2.53 -4.34
N ASP A 156 4.35 3.26 -3.42
CA ASP A 156 3.70 2.72 -2.24
C ASP A 156 2.25 3.22 -2.11
N PRO A 157 1.38 2.91 -3.09
CA PRO A 157 0.00 3.38 -3.06
C PRO A 157 -0.81 2.85 -1.86
N ILE A 158 -0.45 1.70 -1.29
CA ILE A 158 -1.10 1.16 -0.10
C ILE A 158 -0.91 2.09 1.11
N ALA A 159 0.31 2.60 1.31
CA ALA A 159 0.56 3.64 2.32
C ALA A 159 -0.06 4.98 1.91
N GLY A 160 0.00 5.35 0.63
CA GLY A 160 -0.60 6.56 0.10
C GLY A 160 -2.11 6.64 0.35
N PHE A 161 -2.86 5.58 0.08
CA PHE A 161 -4.29 5.51 0.42
C PHE A 161 -4.56 5.65 1.93
N LYS A 162 -3.69 5.07 2.76
CA LYS A 162 -3.82 5.26 4.21
C LYS A 162 -3.64 6.72 4.59
N VAL A 163 -2.65 7.41 4.02
CA VAL A 163 -2.43 8.86 4.23
C VAL A 163 -3.65 9.66 3.81
N LEU A 164 -4.24 9.38 2.64
CA LEU A 164 -5.48 10.02 2.20
C LEU A 164 -6.65 9.76 3.16
N CYS A 165 -6.76 8.54 3.71
CA CYS A 165 -7.80 8.24 4.71
C CYS A 165 -7.60 8.99 6.03
N ASP A 166 -6.36 9.23 6.42
CA ASP A 166 -6.03 9.86 7.70
C ASP A 166 -5.94 11.39 7.59
N ALA A 167 -6.03 11.95 6.38
CA ALA A 167 -5.96 13.38 6.14
C ALA A 167 -7.16 14.14 6.73
N PRO A 168 -6.98 15.41 7.20
CA PRO A 168 -8.02 16.21 7.80
C PRO A 168 -8.92 16.84 6.72
N TRP A 169 -9.89 16.08 6.25
CA TRP A 169 -10.84 16.52 5.23
C TRP A 169 -12.00 17.34 5.80
N VAL A 170 -12.19 17.30 7.11
CA VAL A 170 -13.30 17.95 7.83
C VAL A 170 -12.74 19.03 8.74
N ALA A 171 -13.42 20.17 8.85
CA ALA A 171 -13.08 21.19 9.84
C ALA A 171 -13.00 20.56 11.25
N ASP A 172 -12.13 21.05 12.09
CA ASP A 172 -11.90 20.57 13.47
C ASP A 172 -11.18 19.22 13.60
N GLU A 173 -10.80 18.57 12.51
CA GLU A 173 -9.93 17.39 12.57
C GLU A 173 -8.47 17.82 12.78
N VAL A 174 -7.87 17.35 13.86
CA VAL A 174 -6.45 17.58 14.13
C VAL A 174 -5.62 16.59 13.34
N TRP A 175 -4.64 17.08 12.61
CA TRP A 175 -3.66 16.25 11.94
C TRP A 175 -2.78 15.54 12.98
N SER A 176 -2.73 14.24 12.92
CA SER A 176 -1.80 13.46 13.74
C SER A 176 -0.35 13.88 13.45
N SER A 177 0.43 14.12 14.50
CA SER A 177 1.81 14.62 14.46
C SER A 177 2.82 13.78 13.64
N THR A 178 2.38 12.67 13.09
CA THR A 178 3.17 11.74 12.26
C THR A 178 3.32 12.18 10.80
N TYR A 179 2.63 13.23 10.38
CA TYR A 179 2.64 13.72 8.99
C TYR A 179 3.36 15.06 8.88
N PRO A 180 3.94 15.40 7.71
CA PRO A 180 4.63 16.66 7.54
C PRO A 180 3.69 17.85 7.89
N LYS A 181 4.20 18.77 8.70
CA LYS A 181 3.48 19.94 9.23
C LYS A 181 3.05 20.98 8.18
N THR A 182 3.20 20.68 6.91
CA THR A 182 3.02 21.60 5.79
C THR A 182 1.71 21.40 5.06
N PHE A 183 0.64 21.04 5.78
CA PHE A 183 -0.68 21.19 5.17
C PHE A 183 -1.03 22.67 5.14
N PRO A 184 -1.32 23.24 3.96
CA PRO A 184 -1.87 24.57 3.91
C PRO A 184 -3.15 24.59 4.72
N THR A 185 -3.22 25.44 5.73
CA THR A 185 -4.47 25.80 6.39
C THR A 185 -5.31 26.51 5.33
N VAL A 186 -6.08 25.74 4.59
CA VAL A 186 -7.11 26.26 3.69
C VAL A 186 -8.21 26.79 4.61
N GLU A 187 -8.12 28.05 4.96
CA GLU A 187 -8.79 28.71 6.08
C GLU A 187 -10.31 28.65 6.07
N LYS A 188 -11.01 28.04 5.16
CA LYS A 188 -12.50 28.07 5.17
C LYS A 188 -13.22 26.96 4.39
N ASP A 189 -12.52 26.15 3.62
CA ASP A 189 -13.17 25.21 2.74
C ASP A 189 -12.88 23.75 3.16
N TYR A 190 -13.81 23.15 3.88
CA TYR A 190 -13.72 21.75 4.33
C TYR A 190 -14.90 20.94 3.80
N LEU A 191 -14.76 19.63 3.81
CA LEU A 191 -15.88 18.74 3.63
C LEU A 191 -16.73 18.69 4.92
N CYS A 192 -18.03 18.47 4.79
CA CYS A 192 -18.82 18.06 5.96
C CYS A 192 -18.46 16.62 6.36
N SER A 193 -18.79 16.25 7.60
CA SER A 193 -18.47 14.90 8.14
C SER A 193 -19.00 13.75 7.29
N ALA A 194 -20.15 13.92 6.62
CA ALA A 194 -20.70 12.90 5.73
C ALA A 194 -19.84 12.72 4.48
N CYS A 195 -19.42 13.83 3.83
CA CYS A 195 -18.55 13.79 2.66
C CYS A 195 -17.15 13.26 3.03
N GLY A 196 -16.59 13.69 4.14
CA GLY A 196 -15.31 13.19 4.64
C GLY A 196 -15.33 11.68 4.88
N ARG A 197 -16.39 11.15 5.50
CA ARG A 197 -16.57 9.69 5.68
C ARG A 197 -16.69 8.97 4.34
N LYS A 198 -17.43 9.52 3.37
CA LYS A 198 -17.59 8.91 2.04
C LYS A 198 -16.26 8.83 1.31
N TRP A 199 -15.49 9.91 1.29
CA TRP A 199 -14.17 9.92 0.67
C TRP A 199 -13.22 8.89 1.30
N ARG A 200 -13.13 8.87 2.64
CA ARG A 200 -12.34 7.87 3.35
C ARG A 200 -12.79 6.44 3.05
N GLY A 201 -14.10 6.24 2.94
CA GLY A 201 -14.68 4.93 2.55
C GLY A 201 -14.24 4.51 1.15
N ALA A 202 -14.27 5.42 0.19
CA ALA A 202 -13.81 5.16 -1.17
C ALA A 202 -12.33 4.77 -1.21
N TRP A 203 -11.45 5.54 -0.55
CA TRP A 203 -10.01 5.21 -0.52
C TRP A 203 -9.70 3.91 0.23
N ARG A 204 -10.44 3.60 1.32
CA ARG A 204 -10.31 2.29 1.98
C ARG A 204 -10.70 1.15 1.03
N SER A 205 -11.76 1.33 0.25
CA SER A 205 -12.17 0.36 -0.76
C SER A 205 -11.12 0.19 -1.85
N GLU A 206 -10.60 1.28 -2.40
CA GLU A 206 -9.55 1.22 -3.43
C GLU A 206 -8.26 0.60 -2.89
N ARG A 207 -7.86 0.94 -1.67
CA ARG A 207 -6.72 0.33 -0.97
C ARG A 207 -6.88 -1.19 -0.86
N LYS A 208 -8.08 -1.65 -0.46
CA LYS A 208 -8.38 -3.08 -0.36
C LYS A 208 -8.37 -3.75 -1.73
N LYS A 209 -9.05 -3.18 -2.73
CA LYS A 209 -9.05 -3.73 -4.10
C LYS A 209 -7.64 -3.86 -4.67
N LEU A 210 -6.81 -2.83 -4.48
CA LEU A 210 -5.44 -2.86 -4.92
C LEU A 210 -4.67 -3.99 -4.24
N TRP A 211 -4.81 -4.14 -2.93
CA TRP A 211 -4.17 -5.21 -2.18
C TRP A 211 -4.62 -6.60 -2.63
N ASP A 212 -5.91 -6.78 -2.87
CA ASP A 212 -6.46 -8.05 -3.35
C ASP A 212 -5.98 -8.37 -4.77
N ASN A 213 -5.85 -7.37 -5.65
CA ASN A 213 -5.35 -7.55 -7.02
C ASN A 213 -3.88 -7.99 -7.08
N LEU A 214 -3.08 -7.76 -6.06
CA LEU A 214 -1.69 -8.22 -6.01
C LEU A 214 -1.60 -9.75 -6.11
N ASP A 215 -2.57 -10.51 -5.63
CA ASP A 215 -2.59 -11.97 -5.76
C ASP A 215 -2.64 -12.42 -7.21
N ILE A 216 -3.33 -11.66 -8.06
CA ILE A 216 -3.43 -11.91 -9.50
C ILE A 216 -2.08 -11.57 -10.18
N TRP A 217 -1.52 -10.41 -9.87
CA TRP A 217 -0.27 -9.94 -10.49
C TRP A 217 0.93 -10.81 -10.07
N PHE A 218 0.88 -11.40 -8.88
CA PHE A 218 1.98 -12.24 -8.34
C PHE A 218 1.76 -13.73 -8.53
N SER A 219 0.74 -14.15 -9.28
CA SER A 219 0.41 -15.57 -9.47
C SER A 219 1.57 -16.39 -10.03
N GLY A 220 2.45 -15.77 -10.83
CA GLY A 220 3.66 -16.42 -11.38
C GLY A 220 4.79 -16.67 -10.39
N PHE A 221 4.76 -16.03 -9.22
CA PHE A 221 5.73 -16.27 -8.14
C PHE A 221 5.42 -17.50 -7.29
N ARG A 222 4.23 -18.07 -7.43
CA ARG A 222 3.86 -19.29 -6.71
C ARG A 222 4.62 -20.48 -7.26
N PRO A 223 5.11 -21.41 -6.42
CA PRO A 223 5.75 -22.63 -6.88
C PRO A 223 4.84 -23.39 -7.86
N ARG A 224 5.40 -23.85 -8.99
CA ARG A 224 4.64 -24.51 -10.07
C ARG A 224 4.01 -25.86 -9.69
N GLY A 225 4.07 -26.28 -8.44
CA GLY A 225 3.66 -27.61 -7.98
C GLY A 225 2.22 -27.76 -7.49
N LEU A 226 1.44 -26.69 -7.40
CA LEU A 226 0.08 -26.74 -6.83
C LEU A 226 -0.95 -26.07 -7.76
N ARG A 227 -1.07 -26.59 -8.98
CA ARG A 227 -2.34 -26.47 -9.70
C ARG A 227 -3.20 -27.68 -9.28
N GLY A 228 -3.95 -27.51 -8.20
CA GLY A 228 -5.05 -28.37 -7.85
C GLY A 228 -6.33 -27.83 -8.42
#